data_330204e2f15e7fe5aabb6e348e580ec1
#
_entry.id   330204e2f15e7fe5aabb6e348e580ec1
#
_cell.length_a   1.000
_cell.length_b   1.000
_cell.length_c   1.000
_cell.angle_alpha   90.00
_cell.angle_beta   90.00
_cell.angle_gamma   90.00
#
_symmetry.space_group_name_H-M   'P 1'
#
loop_
_entity.id
_entity.type
_entity.pdbx_description
1 polymer ?
#
loop_
_entity_poly.entity_id
_entity_poly.type
_entity_poly.pdbx_seq_one_letter_code
_entity_poly.pdbx_strand_id
1 'polypeptide(L)'
;GVKFWDTAELYAIPPKKKTYGKTEEIIGNWFEKSKKRNEVILATKVAGPGLNWIRSGGNQYDEKNLNEAVNGSLKRLKTDYIDLYQLHWPERKSNFFGRLGYQHKQDNDWNKFDDILNSLDKIIKSGKIRYIGLSNETAWGLSKFLEISELKNLPRIMSVQNPYSLLNRTYEVGLAEVSIREKSGLLAYSPLAFGYLTGKYKNGKLPKNSRMQLFGDQFLRYKTINGQLAIEKYDEIANKHGLNFAQMSLKFCELQPFITSVIIGATTMDQLKTDIESVHINLSDEVINEINEIQKIYPNPCP
;
A
#
# COMPACT_ATOMS: atom_id res chain seq x y z
N GLY A 1 -4.48 10.98 -17.82
CA GLY A 1 -4.86 11.00 -16.43
C GLY A 1 -4.54 9.67 -15.74
N VAL A 2 -4.47 9.68 -14.42
CA VAL A 2 -4.23 8.48 -13.61
C VAL A 2 -5.47 7.59 -13.65
N LYS A 3 -5.32 6.35 -14.13
CA LYS A 3 -6.46 5.42 -14.29
C LYS A 3 -6.55 4.36 -13.19
N PHE A 4 -5.47 4.08 -12.47
CA PHE A 4 -5.48 3.12 -11.35
C PHE A 4 -5.80 3.85 -10.04
N TRP A 5 -6.94 3.50 -9.42
CA TRP A 5 -7.43 4.12 -8.19
C TRP A 5 -7.47 3.07 -7.09
N ASP A 6 -6.84 3.38 -5.95
CA ASP A 6 -6.77 2.50 -4.80
C ASP A 6 -7.52 3.09 -3.61
N THR A 7 -8.34 2.28 -2.96
CA THR A 7 -9.03 2.59 -1.72
C THR A 7 -9.08 1.37 -0.79
N ALA A 8 -9.85 1.41 0.27
CA ALA A 8 -10.10 0.27 1.15
C ALA A 8 -11.41 0.45 1.92
N GLU A 9 -12.03 -0.66 2.26
CA GLU A 9 -13.15 -0.74 3.19
C GLU A 9 -12.89 0.02 4.50
N LEU A 10 -11.66 -0.09 5.01
CA LEU A 10 -11.23 0.52 6.28
C LEU A 10 -11.12 2.04 6.24
N TYR A 11 -10.90 2.64 5.06
CA TYR A 11 -10.52 4.05 4.96
C TYR A 11 -11.68 5.01 5.30
N ALA A 12 -11.38 6.18 5.89
CA ALA A 12 -10.10 6.92 5.97
C ALA A 12 -9.16 6.43 7.09
N ILE A 13 -7.86 6.81 6.96
CA ILE A 13 -6.82 6.61 7.97
C ILE A 13 -6.57 7.93 8.71
N PRO A 14 -6.48 7.93 10.05
CA PRO A 14 -6.55 6.79 10.98
C PRO A 14 -7.94 6.14 11.03
N PRO A 15 -8.00 4.79 11.20
CA PRO A 15 -9.26 4.08 11.12
C PRO A 15 -10.18 4.37 12.32
N LYS A 16 -11.42 4.72 12.04
CA LYS A 16 -12.46 4.97 13.04
C LYS A 16 -13.79 4.41 12.56
N LYS A 17 -14.60 3.87 13.47
CA LYS A 17 -15.96 3.38 13.15
C LYS A 17 -16.81 4.45 12.41
N LYS A 18 -16.66 5.73 12.74
CA LYS A 18 -17.40 6.84 12.12
C LYS A 18 -16.97 7.12 10.67
N THR A 19 -15.73 6.82 10.29
CA THR A 19 -15.16 7.12 8.97
C THR A 19 -14.94 5.90 8.09
N TYR A 20 -15.25 4.72 8.59
CA TYR A 20 -15.22 3.45 7.87
C TYR A 20 -16.04 3.53 6.57
N GLY A 21 -15.45 3.12 5.46
CA GLY A 21 -16.08 3.09 4.15
C GLY A 21 -16.25 4.46 3.46
N LYS A 22 -15.92 5.57 4.12
CA LYS A 22 -16.17 6.91 3.57
C LYS A 22 -15.41 7.21 2.28
N THR A 23 -14.20 6.70 2.10
CA THR A 23 -13.46 6.91 0.85
C THR A 23 -14.09 6.14 -0.31
N GLU A 24 -14.61 4.95 -0.08
CA GLU A 24 -15.38 4.20 -1.08
C GLU A 24 -16.69 4.95 -1.45
N GLU A 25 -17.41 5.50 -0.47
CA GLU A 25 -18.61 6.32 -0.72
C GLU A 25 -18.30 7.55 -1.59
N ILE A 26 -17.19 8.24 -1.33
CA ILE A 26 -16.76 9.41 -2.12
C ILE A 26 -16.48 9.01 -3.56
N ILE A 27 -15.76 7.91 -3.77
CA ILE A 27 -15.46 7.39 -5.11
C ILE A 27 -16.76 6.94 -5.81
N GLY A 28 -17.64 6.25 -5.10
CA GLY A 28 -18.94 5.82 -5.65
C GLY A 28 -19.82 7.00 -6.07
N ASN A 29 -19.86 8.06 -5.29
CA ASN A 29 -20.58 9.29 -5.66
C ASN A 29 -19.99 9.95 -6.91
N TRP A 30 -18.67 9.89 -7.07
CA TRP A 30 -18.01 10.38 -8.28
C TRP A 30 -18.35 9.52 -9.50
N PHE A 31 -18.34 8.18 -9.39
CA PHE A 31 -18.75 7.28 -10.47
C PHE A 31 -20.20 7.52 -10.88
N GLU A 32 -21.10 7.66 -9.91
CA GLU A 32 -22.52 7.95 -10.19
C GLU A 32 -22.70 9.28 -10.95
N LYS A 33 -21.96 10.32 -10.56
CA LYS A 33 -22.05 11.65 -11.19
C LYS A 33 -21.35 11.69 -12.55
N SER A 34 -20.16 11.11 -12.67
CA SER A 34 -19.31 11.22 -13.86
C SER A 34 -19.67 10.21 -14.96
N LYS A 35 -20.28 9.08 -14.60
CA LYS A 35 -20.54 7.91 -15.48
C LYS A 35 -19.25 7.30 -16.06
N LYS A 36 -18.10 7.46 -15.40
CA LYS A 36 -16.77 7.08 -15.89
C LYS A 36 -16.18 5.85 -15.17
N ARG A 37 -17.01 4.97 -14.62
CA ARG A 37 -16.55 3.77 -13.94
C ARG A 37 -15.64 2.90 -14.81
N ASN A 38 -15.95 2.75 -16.07
CA ASN A 38 -15.21 1.93 -17.03
C ASN A 38 -13.87 2.54 -17.51
N GLU A 39 -13.64 3.81 -17.21
CA GLU A 39 -12.34 4.45 -17.48
C GLU A 39 -11.29 4.22 -16.37
N VAL A 40 -11.71 3.62 -15.24
CA VAL A 40 -10.90 3.46 -14.04
C VAL A 40 -10.67 1.99 -13.71
N ILE A 41 -9.41 1.61 -13.46
CA ILE A 41 -9.04 0.35 -12.81
C ILE A 41 -9.16 0.58 -11.31
N LEU A 42 -10.17 -0.01 -10.70
CA LEU A 42 -10.50 0.23 -9.29
C LEU A 42 -9.98 -0.89 -8.41
N ALA A 43 -9.12 -0.53 -7.47
CA ALA A 43 -8.67 -1.41 -6.40
C ALA A 43 -9.30 -1.02 -5.06
N THR A 44 -9.76 -2.01 -4.29
CA THR A 44 -10.13 -1.84 -2.88
C THR A 44 -9.68 -3.04 -2.07
N LYS A 45 -9.87 -2.99 -0.73
CA LYS A 45 -9.32 -3.99 0.17
C LYS A 45 -10.33 -4.37 1.25
N VAL A 46 -10.41 -5.66 1.56
CA VAL A 46 -11.11 -6.15 2.75
C VAL A 46 -10.24 -5.97 3.98
N ALA A 47 -10.79 -5.40 5.05
CA ALA A 47 -10.08 -5.30 6.32
C ALA A 47 -9.85 -6.70 6.93
N GLY A 48 -8.62 -6.93 7.39
CA GLY A 48 -8.26 -8.15 8.10
C GLY A 48 -8.71 -8.15 9.57
N PRO A 49 -8.35 -9.18 10.35
CA PRO A 49 -8.77 -9.34 11.73
C PRO A 49 -8.20 -8.27 12.66
N GLY A 50 -8.83 -8.13 13.84
CA GLY A 50 -8.39 -7.24 14.92
C GLY A 50 -9.24 -5.97 15.12
N LEU A 51 -10.24 -5.71 14.28
CA LEU A 51 -11.13 -4.56 14.41
C LEU A 51 -12.58 -5.04 14.67
N ASN A 52 -12.95 -5.09 15.95
CA ASN A 52 -14.22 -5.63 16.40
C ASN A 52 -15.48 -4.84 15.99
N TRP A 53 -15.30 -3.65 15.46
CA TRP A 53 -16.37 -2.78 14.98
C TRP A 53 -16.63 -2.86 13.47
N ILE A 54 -15.80 -3.59 12.71
CA ILE A 54 -16.03 -3.89 11.30
C ILE A 54 -16.84 -5.17 11.20
N ARG A 55 -17.96 -5.15 10.48
CA ARG A 55 -18.84 -6.31 10.29
C ARG A 55 -19.09 -7.09 11.60
N SER A 56 -19.32 -6.34 12.72
CA SER A 56 -19.52 -6.90 14.07
C SER A 56 -18.39 -7.84 14.53
N GLY A 57 -17.14 -7.59 14.08
CA GLY A 57 -15.98 -8.42 14.38
C GLY A 57 -15.73 -9.56 13.38
N GLY A 58 -16.60 -9.74 12.40
CA GLY A 58 -16.48 -10.72 11.31
C GLY A 58 -15.50 -10.26 10.23
N ASN A 59 -14.21 -10.22 10.53
CA ASN A 59 -13.17 -9.78 9.62
C ASN A 59 -12.08 -10.83 9.38
N GLN A 60 -12.41 -12.10 9.58
CA GLN A 60 -11.64 -13.23 9.07
C GLN A 60 -11.92 -13.43 7.58
N TYR A 61 -11.00 -14.13 6.90
CA TYR A 61 -11.12 -14.33 5.46
C TYR A 61 -11.86 -15.63 5.09
N ASP A 62 -12.95 -15.90 5.79
CA ASP A 62 -13.89 -16.96 5.39
C ASP A 62 -14.87 -16.50 4.31
N GLU A 63 -15.55 -17.44 3.68
CA GLU A 63 -16.47 -17.17 2.57
C GLU A 63 -17.57 -16.17 2.92
N LYS A 64 -18.16 -16.29 4.11
CA LYS A 64 -19.24 -15.40 4.57
C LYS A 64 -18.73 -13.95 4.71
N ASN A 65 -17.64 -13.77 5.43
CA ASN A 65 -17.06 -12.45 5.70
C ASN A 65 -16.51 -11.78 4.43
N LEU A 66 -15.89 -12.55 3.53
CA LEU A 66 -15.43 -12.04 2.23
C LEU A 66 -16.60 -11.58 1.35
N ASN A 67 -17.68 -12.37 1.27
CA ASN A 67 -18.88 -11.98 0.53
C ASN A 67 -19.55 -10.73 1.12
N GLU A 68 -19.67 -10.63 2.45
CA GLU A 68 -20.23 -9.45 3.12
C GLU A 68 -19.38 -8.20 2.82
N ALA A 69 -18.05 -8.32 2.91
CA ALA A 69 -17.14 -7.22 2.63
C ALA A 69 -17.21 -6.73 1.18
N VAL A 70 -17.17 -7.65 0.21
CA VAL A 70 -17.29 -7.33 -1.22
C VAL A 70 -18.62 -6.65 -1.52
N ASN A 71 -19.74 -7.20 -1.05
CA ASN A 71 -21.07 -6.62 -1.27
C ASN A 71 -21.17 -5.22 -0.64
N GLY A 72 -20.57 -5.03 0.55
CA GLY A 72 -20.49 -3.73 1.20
C GLY A 72 -19.69 -2.72 0.39
N SER A 73 -18.53 -3.12 -0.13
CA SER A 73 -17.68 -2.27 -0.99
C SER A 73 -18.38 -1.91 -2.30
N LEU A 74 -18.98 -2.88 -2.98
CA LEU A 74 -19.76 -2.63 -4.22
C LEU A 74 -20.89 -1.61 -3.99
N LYS A 75 -21.61 -1.74 -2.88
CA LYS A 75 -22.69 -0.81 -2.51
C LYS A 75 -22.14 0.62 -2.29
N ARG A 76 -21.04 0.78 -1.54
CA ARG A 76 -20.44 2.10 -1.27
C ARG A 76 -19.84 2.71 -2.53
N LEU A 77 -19.18 1.89 -3.35
CA LEU A 77 -18.56 2.28 -4.62
C LEU A 77 -19.58 2.49 -5.76
N LYS A 78 -20.84 2.10 -5.56
CA LYS A 78 -21.94 2.21 -6.56
C LYS A 78 -21.54 1.60 -7.91
N THR A 79 -21.01 0.39 -7.88
CA THR A 79 -20.55 -0.37 -9.05
C THR A 79 -20.83 -1.84 -8.86
N ASP A 80 -20.95 -2.57 -9.97
CA ASP A 80 -21.24 -4.00 -9.97
C ASP A 80 -19.98 -4.86 -9.90
N TYR A 81 -18.80 -4.27 -10.11
CA TYR A 81 -17.53 -4.99 -10.09
C TYR A 81 -16.36 -4.15 -9.56
N ILE A 82 -15.36 -4.85 -9.04
CA ILE A 82 -14.06 -4.33 -8.60
C ILE A 82 -12.99 -4.98 -9.46
N ASP A 83 -12.03 -4.18 -9.96
CA ASP A 83 -10.96 -4.72 -10.82
C ASP A 83 -9.92 -5.49 -10.01
N LEU A 84 -9.46 -4.96 -8.86
CA LEU A 84 -8.50 -5.61 -7.98
C LEU A 84 -9.01 -5.61 -6.53
N TYR A 85 -9.23 -6.79 -5.97
CA TYR A 85 -9.65 -6.94 -4.58
C TYR A 85 -8.52 -7.49 -3.73
N GLN A 86 -8.16 -6.80 -2.66
CA GLN A 86 -6.95 -7.09 -1.89
C GLN A 86 -7.28 -7.52 -0.46
N LEU A 87 -6.56 -8.51 0.07
CA LEU A 87 -6.52 -8.82 1.49
C LEU A 87 -5.61 -7.79 2.19
N HIS A 88 -6.16 -6.96 3.09
CA HIS A 88 -5.49 -5.74 3.57
C HIS A 88 -4.28 -6.02 4.48
N TRP A 89 -4.28 -7.12 5.24
CA TRP A 89 -3.16 -7.64 6.01
C TRP A 89 -3.37 -9.13 6.32
N PRO A 90 -2.31 -9.88 6.64
CA PRO A 90 -2.42 -11.30 6.96
C PRO A 90 -3.36 -11.60 8.13
N GLU A 91 -4.12 -12.68 8.04
CA GLU A 91 -4.93 -13.18 9.16
C GLU A 91 -4.06 -13.85 10.22
N ARG A 92 -2.98 -14.51 9.81
CA ARG A 92 -2.03 -15.19 10.69
C ARG A 92 -1.14 -14.22 11.48
N LYS A 93 -0.48 -14.73 12.53
CA LYS A 93 0.49 -13.98 13.34
C LYS A 93 1.81 -13.81 12.60
N SER A 94 2.00 -12.70 11.91
CA SER A 94 3.21 -12.36 11.17
C SER A 94 3.61 -10.90 11.37
N ASN A 95 4.84 -10.54 10.96
CA ASN A 95 5.23 -9.14 10.86
C ASN A 95 4.57 -8.52 9.64
N PHE A 96 3.86 -7.43 9.85
CA PHE A 96 3.29 -6.61 8.79
C PHE A 96 3.33 -5.13 9.17
N PHE A 97 2.97 -4.24 8.25
CA PHE A 97 3.13 -2.78 8.36
C PHE A 97 4.59 -2.33 8.54
N GLY A 98 5.53 -3.06 7.94
CA GLY A 98 6.94 -2.69 7.90
C GLY A 98 7.74 -2.88 9.20
N ARG A 99 7.21 -3.60 10.18
CA ARG A 99 7.89 -3.84 11.45
C ARG A 99 9.16 -4.65 11.26
N LEU A 100 10.25 -4.21 11.90
CA LEU A 100 11.48 -5.00 12.04
C LEU A 100 11.40 -5.92 13.26
N GLY A 101 12.15 -7.03 13.19
CA GLY A 101 12.25 -7.98 14.30
C GLY A 101 11.03 -8.90 14.41
N TYR A 102 11.19 -10.14 13.93
CA TYR A 102 10.14 -11.15 14.03
C TYR A 102 10.13 -11.79 15.42
N GLN A 103 8.96 -11.84 16.03
CA GLN A 103 8.70 -12.61 17.26
C GLN A 103 7.64 -13.65 16.94
N HIS A 104 8.02 -14.93 17.02
CA HIS A 104 7.08 -16.01 16.80
C HIS A 104 5.93 -15.96 17.83
N LYS A 105 4.71 -16.03 17.32
CA LYS A 105 3.49 -16.17 18.14
C LYS A 105 2.71 -17.34 17.60
N GLN A 106 2.41 -18.28 18.48
CA GLN A 106 1.63 -19.45 18.12
C GLN A 106 0.25 -19.04 17.60
N ASP A 107 -0.16 -19.61 16.48
CA ASP A 107 -1.45 -19.37 15.83
C ASP A 107 -2.13 -20.69 15.37
N ASN A 108 -1.89 -21.77 16.14
CA ASN A 108 -2.46 -23.10 15.93
C ASN A 108 -2.17 -23.62 14.50
N ASP A 109 -0.94 -23.48 14.04
CA ASP A 109 -0.49 -23.93 12.72
C ASP A 109 -1.39 -23.42 11.57
N TRP A 110 -1.70 -22.12 11.63
CA TRP A 110 -2.58 -21.45 10.70
C TRP A 110 -2.22 -21.81 9.24
N ASN A 111 -3.17 -22.36 8.52
CA ASN A 111 -3.02 -22.82 7.12
C ASN A 111 -4.36 -22.73 6.38
N LYS A 112 -4.85 -21.50 6.14
CA LYS A 112 -6.14 -21.27 5.48
C LYS A 112 -6.00 -20.75 4.05
N PHE A 113 -4.84 -20.86 3.42
CA PHE A 113 -4.58 -20.34 2.08
C PHE A 113 -5.57 -20.89 1.06
N ASP A 114 -5.83 -22.18 1.12
CA ASP A 114 -6.75 -22.90 0.25
C ASP A 114 -8.20 -22.41 0.42
N ASP A 115 -8.69 -22.35 1.65
CA ASP A 115 -10.04 -21.89 1.95
C ASP A 115 -10.28 -20.45 1.47
N ILE A 116 -9.28 -19.58 1.68
CA ILE A 116 -9.34 -18.19 1.23
C ILE A 116 -9.39 -18.11 -0.30
N LEU A 117 -8.51 -18.83 -1.00
CA LEU A 117 -8.47 -18.84 -2.47
C LEU A 117 -9.76 -19.41 -3.07
N ASN A 118 -10.30 -20.48 -2.50
CA ASN A 118 -11.60 -21.05 -2.93
C ASN A 118 -12.75 -20.06 -2.74
N SER A 119 -12.75 -19.32 -1.63
CA SER A 119 -13.76 -18.30 -1.36
C SER A 119 -13.68 -17.14 -2.36
N LEU A 120 -12.45 -16.68 -2.66
CA LEU A 120 -12.21 -15.63 -3.65
C LEU A 120 -12.54 -16.09 -5.07
N ASP A 121 -12.27 -17.35 -5.43
CA ASP A 121 -12.62 -17.94 -6.73
C ASP A 121 -14.14 -17.88 -6.99
N LYS A 122 -14.94 -18.24 -5.97
CA LYS A 122 -16.41 -18.14 -6.05
C LYS A 122 -16.85 -16.69 -6.32
N ILE A 123 -16.21 -15.70 -5.68
CA ILE A 123 -16.54 -14.29 -5.86
C ILE A 123 -16.11 -13.82 -7.26
N ILE A 124 -14.96 -14.27 -7.78
CA ILE A 124 -14.54 -13.99 -9.17
C ILE A 124 -15.55 -14.59 -10.15
N LYS A 125 -15.94 -15.85 -9.98
CA LYS A 125 -16.93 -16.53 -10.84
C LYS A 125 -18.28 -15.86 -10.81
N SER A 126 -18.64 -15.17 -9.73
CA SER A 126 -19.87 -14.37 -9.66
C SER A 126 -19.77 -13.01 -10.39
N GLY A 127 -18.61 -12.64 -10.95
CA GLY A 127 -18.37 -11.40 -11.68
C GLY A 127 -18.16 -10.16 -10.80
N LYS A 128 -18.18 -10.28 -9.46
CA LYS A 128 -18.06 -9.16 -8.53
C LYS A 128 -16.65 -8.59 -8.41
N ILE A 129 -15.63 -9.45 -8.56
CA ILE A 129 -14.21 -9.05 -8.59
C ILE A 129 -13.54 -9.69 -9.80
N ARG A 130 -12.52 -9.03 -10.37
CA ARG A 130 -11.79 -9.54 -11.53
C ARG A 130 -10.49 -10.23 -11.13
N TYR A 131 -9.70 -9.55 -10.30
CA TYR A 131 -8.39 -10.00 -9.87
C TYR A 131 -8.25 -9.87 -8.36
N ILE A 132 -7.32 -10.65 -7.80
CA ILE A 132 -7.02 -10.64 -6.37
C ILE A 132 -5.57 -10.23 -6.11
N GLY A 133 -5.35 -9.55 -4.99
CA GLY A 133 -4.04 -9.13 -4.51
C GLY A 133 -3.92 -9.26 -3.00
N LEU A 134 -2.72 -9.08 -2.51
CA LEU A 134 -2.40 -9.07 -1.09
C LEU A 134 -1.93 -7.67 -0.66
N SER A 135 -1.98 -7.38 0.61
CA SER A 135 -1.36 -6.19 1.18
C SER A 135 -0.72 -6.52 2.52
N ASN A 136 0.39 -5.85 2.83
CA ASN A 136 1.17 -6.09 4.04
C ASN A 136 1.60 -7.55 4.23
N GLU A 137 1.83 -8.24 3.11
CA GLU A 137 2.15 -9.65 3.10
C GLU A 137 3.67 -9.88 3.15
N THR A 138 4.07 -11.05 3.64
CA THR A 138 5.45 -11.51 3.71
C THR A 138 5.84 -12.33 2.48
N ALA A 139 7.15 -12.53 2.26
CA ALA A 139 7.64 -13.38 1.17
C ALA A 139 7.09 -14.82 1.29
N TRP A 140 7.07 -15.38 2.52
CA TRP A 140 6.52 -16.73 2.75
C TRP A 140 5.03 -16.81 2.40
N GLY A 141 4.23 -15.81 2.84
CA GLY A 141 2.79 -15.84 2.57
C GLY A 141 2.46 -15.66 1.09
N LEU A 142 3.14 -14.77 0.39
CA LEU A 142 2.98 -14.60 -1.05
C LEU A 142 3.33 -15.92 -1.78
N SER A 143 4.48 -16.53 -1.48
CA SER A 143 4.90 -17.79 -2.10
C SER A 143 3.89 -18.90 -1.84
N LYS A 144 3.33 -19.01 -0.63
CA LYS A 144 2.31 -20.02 -0.30
C LYS A 144 1.00 -19.81 -1.05
N PHE A 145 0.51 -18.58 -1.17
CA PHE A 145 -0.67 -18.30 -1.98
C PHE A 145 -0.45 -18.66 -3.45
N LEU A 146 0.72 -18.35 -4.01
CA LEU A 146 1.05 -18.67 -5.39
C LEU A 146 1.18 -20.18 -5.64
N GLU A 147 1.90 -20.89 -4.75
CA GLU A 147 2.05 -22.35 -4.80
C GLU A 147 0.67 -23.06 -4.80
N ILE A 148 -0.21 -22.69 -3.87
CA ILE A 148 -1.53 -23.32 -3.75
C ILE A 148 -2.44 -22.94 -4.94
N SER A 149 -2.33 -21.71 -5.41
CA SER A 149 -3.03 -21.25 -6.61
C SER A 149 -2.68 -22.12 -7.83
N GLU A 150 -1.40 -22.41 -8.04
CA GLU A 150 -0.93 -23.25 -9.13
C GLU A 150 -1.34 -24.72 -8.95
N LEU A 151 -1.06 -25.30 -7.78
CA LEU A 151 -1.35 -26.71 -7.49
C LEU A 151 -2.84 -27.06 -7.59
N LYS A 152 -3.72 -26.13 -7.25
CA LYS A 152 -5.18 -26.35 -7.20
C LYS A 152 -5.96 -25.64 -8.32
N ASN A 153 -5.26 -25.03 -9.27
CA ASN A 153 -5.88 -24.25 -10.35
C ASN A 153 -6.86 -23.20 -9.82
N LEU A 154 -6.46 -22.47 -8.79
CA LEU A 154 -7.20 -21.38 -8.16
C LEU A 154 -6.69 -20.01 -8.64
N PRO A 155 -7.43 -18.92 -8.40
CA PRO A 155 -7.03 -17.59 -8.83
C PRO A 155 -5.65 -17.18 -8.31
N ARG A 156 -4.82 -16.65 -9.21
CA ARG A 156 -3.46 -16.21 -8.91
C ARG A 156 -3.46 -14.83 -8.24
N ILE A 157 -2.55 -14.65 -7.28
CA ILE A 157 -2.26 -13.32 -6.71
C ILE A 157 -1.55 -12.46 -7.76
N MET A 158 -2.17 -11.34 -8.14
CA MET A 158 -1.66 -10.45 -9.19
C MET A 158 -0.66 -9.42 -8.68
N SER A 159 -0.79 -9.00 -7.42
CA SER A 159 0.07 -7.97 -6.84
C SER A 159 0.14 -8.05 -5.31
N VAL A 160 1.19 -7.44 -4.76
CA VAL A 160 1.32 -7.18 -3.32
C VAL A 160 1.35 -5.68 -3.10
N GLN A 161 0.55 -5.15 -2.17
CA GLN A 161 0.61 -3.75 -1.78
C GLN A 161 1.30 -3.62 -0.42
N ASN A 162 2.56 -3.21 -0.42
CA ASN A 162 3.40 -3.08 0.78
C ASN A 162 4.07 -1.69 0.86
N PRO A 163 4.56 -1.27 2.05
CA PRO A 163 5.28 -0.01 2.16
C PRO A 163 6.60 -0.08 1.38
N TYR A 164 6.90 1.00 0.66
CA TYR A 164 8.21 1.19 0.03
C TYR A 164 8.51 2.67 -0.18
N SER A 165 9.68 3.10 0.26
CA SER A 165 10.17 4.48 0.13
C SER A 165 11.67 4.53 0.42
N LEU A 166 12.30 5.69 0.24
CA LEU A 166 13.70 5.92 0.65
C LEU A 166 13.97 5.61 2.14
N LEU A 167 12.94 5.65 2.99
CA LEU A 167 13.07 5.37 4.43
C LEU A 167 12.68 3.94 4.83
N ASN A 168 12.11 3.18 3.91
CA ASN A 168 11.70 1.79 4.12
C ASN A 168 11.90 0.98 2.86
N ARG A 169 12.99 0.26 2.80
CA ARG A 169 13.38 -0.63 1.70
C ARG A 169 13.34 -2.11 2.11
N THR A 170 12.57 -2.44 3.16
CA THR A 170 12.44 -3.82 3.68
C THR A 170 11.93 -4.81 2.63
N TYR A 171 11.19 -4.34 1.64
CA TYR A 171 10.71 -5.15 0.52
C TYR A 171 11.86 -5.80 -0.28
N GLU A 172 13.00 -5.14 -0.37
CA GLU A 172 14.18 -5.62 -1.11
C GLU A 172 14.83 -6.86 -0.48
N VAL A 173 14.59 -7.13 0.81
CA VAL A 173 15.24 -8.23 1.54
C VAL A 173 14.76 -9.61 1.09
N GLY A 174 13.51 -9.74 0.64
CA GLY A 174 12.99 -11.05 0.21
C GLY A 174 11.85 -10.97 -0.80
N LEU A 175 10.92 -10.03 -0.62
CA LEU A 175 9.75 -9.90 -1.50
C LEU A 175 10.10 -9.45 -2.92
N ALA A 176 11.14 -8.65 -3.10
CA ALA A 176 11.55 -8.16 -4.42
C ALA A 176 11.89 -9.32 -5.37
N GLU A 177 12.66 -10.31 -4.92
CA GLU A 177 13.00 -11.48 -5.73
C GLU A 177 11.73 -12.29 -6.07
N VAL A 178 10.89 -12.57 -5.07
CA VAL A 178 9.63 -13.30 -5.29
C VAL A 178 8.75 -12.56 -6.30
N SER A 179 8.60 -11.25 -6.16
CA SER A 179 7.79 -10.43 -7.08
C SER A 179 8.26 -10.50 -8.52
N ILE A 180 9.58 -10.45 -8.74
CA ILE A 180 10.17 -10.51 -10.09
C ILE A 180 10.01 -11.90 -10.69
N ARG A 181 10.40 -12.96 -9.95
CA ARG A 181 10.35 -14.35 -10.43
C ARG A 181 8.92 -14.80 -10.65
N GLU A 182 8.05 -14.49 -9.73
CA GLU A 182 6.64 -14.89 -9.75
C GLU A 182 5.74 -13.89 -10.51
N LYS A 183 6.27 -12.80 -11.05
CA LYS A 183 5.48 -11.79 -11.78
C LYS A 183 4.26 -11.29 -10.97
N SER A 184 4.42 -11.13 -9.67
CA SER A 184 3.43 -10.57 -8.75
C SER A 184 4.00 -9.28 -8.15
N GLY A 185 3.83 -8.17 -8.88
CA GLY A 185 4.54 -6.92 -8.63
C GLY A 185 4.04 -6.12 -7.44
N LEU A 186 4.87 -5.17 -6.99
CA LEU A 186 4.58 -4.28 -5.87
C LEU A 186 3.71 -3.09 -6.28
N LEU A 187 2.65 -2.86 -5.52
CA LEU A 187 1.96 -1.57 -5.42
C LEU A 187 2.52 -0.85 -4.19
N ALA A 188 3.45 0.09 -4.40
CA ALA A 188 4.18 0.74 -3.31
C ALA A 188 3.33 1.80 -2.61
N TYR A 189 2.94 1.59 -1.36
CA TYR A 189 2.27 2.64 -0.58
C TYR A 189 3.24 3.42 0.31
N SER A 190 2.85 4.64 0.69
CA SER A 190 3.65 5.61 1.47
C SER A 190 5.01 5.96 0.84
N PRO A 191 5.11 6.15 -0.49
CA PRO A 191 6.39 6.45 -1.14
C PRO A 191 6.99 7.77 -0.68
N LEU A 192 6.17 8.71 -0.18
CA LEU A 192 6.59 9.97 0.41
C LEU A 192 6.67 9.95 1.96
N ALA A 193 6.64 8.76 2.59
CA ALA A 193 6.78 8.61 4.04
C ALA A 193 5.86 9.59 4.82
N PHE A 194 4.55 9.59 4.51
CA PHE A 194 3.55 10.51 5.09
C PHE A 194 3.86 12.00 4.90
N GLY A 195 4.69 12.33 3.91
CA GLY A 195 5.07 13.69 3.57
C GLY A 195 6.41 14.14 4.14
N TYR A 196 7.14 13.28 4.85
CA TYR A 196 8.51 13.60 5.29
C TYR A 196 9.47 13.78 4.11
N LEU A 197 9.33 12.97 3.08
CA LEU A 197 10.15 13.04 1.85
C LEU A 197 9.71 14.17 0.88
N THR A 198 9.01 15.18 1.37
CA THR A 198 8.68 16.41 0.62
C THR A 198 9.39 17.64 1.17
N GLY A 199 10.16 17.51 2.27
CA GLY A 199 10.81 18.62 2.96
C GLY A 199 9.88 19.51 3.81
N LYS A 200 8.55 19.34 3.74
CA LYS A 200 7.59 20.25 4.42
C LYS A 200 7.65 20.21 5.96
N TYR A 201 8.24 19.16 6.55
CA TYR A 201 8.42 19.02 8.00
C TYR A 201 9.82 19.38 8.48
N LYS A 202 10.69 19.88 7.60
CA LYS A 202 12.04 20.29 7.91
C LYS A 202 12.08 21.29 9.06
N ASN A 203 13.07 21.18 9.95
CA ASN A 203 13.25 22.00 11.13
C ASN A 203 12.02 21.99 12.08
N GLY A 204 11.33 20.84 12.20
CA GLY A 204 10.18 20.69 13.09
C GLY A 204 8.91 21.41 12.65
N LYS A 205 8.84 21.93 11.42
CA LYS A 205 7.62 22.59 10.89
C LYS A 205 6.47 21.59 10.81
N LEU A 206 5.29 22.05 11.20
CA LEU A 206 4.03 21.30 11.09
C LEU A 206 3.00 22.16 10.37
N PRO A 207 3.03 22.22 9.01
CA PRO A 207 2.08 23.06 8.27
C PRO A 207 0.62 22.73 8.63
N LYS A 208 -0.22 23.75 8.70
CA LYS A 208 -1.64 23.62 9.03
C LYS A 208 -2.32 22.60 8.11
N ASN A 209 -3.14 21.75 8.68
CA ASN A 209 -3.84 20.64 8.00
C ASN A 209 -2.92 19.57 7.38
N SER A 210 -1.62 19.60 7.67
CA SER A 210 -0.74 18.52 7.25
C SER A 210 -1.01 17.25 8.08
N ARG A 211 -0.69 16.08 7.49
CA ARG A 211 -0.94 14.78 8.13
C ARG A 211 -0.26 14.67 9.50
N MET A 212 0.97 15.13 9.63
CA MET A 212 1.71 15.07 10.89
C MET A 212 1.21 16.09 11.92
N GLN A 213 0.66 17.22 11.49
CA GLN A 213 0.02 18.18 12.41
C GLN A 213 -1.30 17.61 12.97
N LEU A 214 -2.07 16.89 12.14
CA LEU A 214 -3.37 16.34 12.54
C LEU A 214 -3.26 15.00 13.28
N PHE A 215 -2.27 14.15 12.94
CA PHE A 215 -2.22 12.74 13.34
C PHE A 215 -0.83 12.27 13.75
N GLY A 216 0.12 13.18 13.99
CA GLY A 216 1.55 12.86 14.19
C GLY A 216 1.84 11.89 15.32
N ASP A 217 0.98 11.83 16.35
CA ASP A 217 1.16 10.91 17.48
C ASP A 217 0.90 9.43 17.12
N GLN A 218 0.26 9.19 15.98
CA GLN A 218 -0.02 7.84 15.48
C GLN A 218 1.07 7.31 14.53
N PHE A 219 2.03 8.16 14.13
CA PHE A 219 3.05 7.84 13.12
C PHE A 219 4.46 8.06 13.65
N LEU A 220 4.75 7.54 14.84
CA LEU A 220 6.01 7.75 15.56
C LEU A 220 7.24 7.18 14.83
N ARG A 221 7.07 6.20 13.93
CA ARG A 221 8.16 5.61 13.14
C ARG A 221 9.01 6.64 12.39
N TYR A 222 8.42 7.74 11.98
CA TYR A 222 9.12 8.80 11.25
C TYR A 222 9.80 9.83 12.16
N LYS A 223 9.64 9.73 13.48
CA LYS A 223 10.24 10.63 14.47
C LYS A 223 11.52 10.07 15.11
N THR A 224 12.02 8.93 14.63
CA THR A 224 13.28 8.34 15.12
C THR A 224 14.47 9.21 14.74
N ILE A 225 15.54 9.20 15.55
CA ILE A 225 16.76 9.96 15.27
C ILE A 225 17.33 9.58 13.89
N ASN A 226 17.50 8.27 13.63
CA ASN A 226 18.00 7.79 12.34
C ASN A 226 17.09 8.16 11.17
N GLY A 227 15.77 8.17 11.39
CA GLY A 227 14.80 8.60 10.39
C GLY A 227 14.99 10.07 10.00
N GLN A 228 15.15 10.96 10.99
CA GLN A 228 15.36 12.38 10.75
C GLN A 228 16.70 12.65 10.06
N LEU A 229 17.79 12.00 10.51
CA LEU A 229 19.10 12.12 9.86
C LEU A 229 19.07 11.64 8.41
N ALA A 230 18.44 10.52 8.13
CA ALA A 230 18.30 10.03 6.77
C ALA A 230 17.49 10.99 5.87
N ILE A 231 16.37 11.56 6.39
CA ILE A 231 15.57 12.55 5.67
C ILE A 231 16.41 13.77 5.29
N GLU A 232 17.23 14.29 6.23
CA GLU A 232 18.12 15.43 5.98
C GLU A 232 19.13 15.09 4.87
N LYS A 233 19.73 13.90 4.90
CA LYS A 233 20.70 13.47 3.87
C LYS A 233 20.07 13.29 2.50
N TYR A 234 18.85 12.75 2.42
CA TYR A 234 18.13 12.66 1.13
C TYR A 234 17.71 14.04 0.61
N ASP A 235 17.35 14.99 1.49
CA ASP A 235 17.06 16.37 1.09
C ASP A 235 18.31 17.10 0.59
N GLU A 236 19.50 16.84 1.21
CA GLU A 236 20.80 17.34 0.72
C GLU A 236 21.08 16.88 -0.71
N ILE A 237 20.82 15.59 -1.05
CA ILE A 237 20.97 15.08 -2.42
C ILE A 237 20.04 15.82 -3.37
N ALA A 238 18.75 15.93 -3.02
CA ALA A 238 17.79 16.62 -3.87
C ALA A 238 18.25 18.08 -4.18
N ASN A 239 18.69 18.80 -3.15
CA ASN A 239 19.18 20.17 -3.29
C ASN A 239 20.47 20.25 -4.14
N LYS A 240 21.46 19.35 -3.89
CA LYS A 240 22.72 19.28 -4.63
C LYS A 240 22.50 19.12 -6.13
N HIS A 241 21.52 18.30 -6.52
CA HIS A 241 21.22 17.98 -7.90
C HIS A 241 20.06 18.81 -8.50
N GLY A 242 19.57 19.83 -7.78
CA GLY A 242 18.49 20.70 -8.27
C GLY A 242 17.15 19.97 -8.47
N LEU A 243 16.91 18.88 -7.75
CA LEU A 243 15.73 18.06 -7.86
C LEU A 243 14.65 18.48 -6.83
N ASN A 244 13.38 18.35 -7.19
CA ASN A 244 12.31 18.41 -6.20
C ASN A 244 12.35 17.14 -5.34
N PHE A 245 12.41 17.29 -4.02
CA PHE A 245 12.60 16.16 -3.10
C PHE A 245 11.48 15.12 -3.18
N ALA A 246 10.23 15.55 -3.32
CA ALA A 246 9.10 14.63 -3.49
C ALA A 246 9.22 13.85 -4.81
N GLN A 247 9.53 14.54 -5.91
CA GLN A 247 9.67 13.91 -7.23
C GLN A 247 10.86 12.94 -7.28
N MET A 248 12.01 13.31 -6.69
CA MET A 248 13.15 12.40 -6.54
C MET A 248 12.76 11.13 -5.79
N SER A 249 12.03 11.25 -4.69
CA SER A 249 11.59 10.12 -3.87
C SER A 249 10.61 9.21 -4.60
N LEU A 250 9.67 9.78 -5.35
CA LEU A 250 8.71 9.02 -6.17
C LEU A 250 9.40 8.32 -7.33
N LYS A 251 10.29 9.03 -8.03
CA LYS A 251 11.05 8.47 -9.16
C LYS A 251 11.96 7.34 -8.73
N PHE A 252 12.62 7.47 -7.59
CA PHE A 252 13.42 6.37 -7.02
C PHE A 252 12.57 5.11 -6.85
N CYS A 253 11.36 5.24 -6.30
CA CYS A 253 10.45 4.09 -6.18
C CYS A 253 10.09 3.52 -7.56
N GLU A 254 9.68 4.36 -8.50
CA GLU A 254 9.26 3.96 -9.84
C GLU A 254 10.34 3.17 -10.60
N LEU A 255 11.61 3.51 -10.41
CA LEU A 255 12.73 2.85 -11.09
C LEU A 255 13.03 1.42 -10.61
N GLN A 256 12.41 0.97 -9.53
CA GLN A 256 12.68 -0.38 -9.02
C GLN A 256 11.99 -1.45 -9.88
N PRO A 257 12.70 -2.50 -10.31
CA PRO A 257 12.17 -3.49 -11.26
C PRO A 257 11.01 -4.34 -10.72
N PHE A 258 10.82 -4.38 -9.40
CA PHE A 258 9.73 -5.09 -8.74
C PHE A 258 8.47 -4.21 -8.54
N ILE A 259 8.51 -2.91 -8.88
CA ILE A 259 7.36 -2.01 -8.73
C ILE A 259 6.47 -2.03 -9.97
N THR A 260 5.18 -2.28 -9.77
CA THR A 260 4.14 -2.16 -10.78
C THR A 260 3.52 -0.78 -10.77
N SER A 261 3.30 -0.20 -9.59
CA SER A 261 2.74 1.15 -9.44
C SER A 261 3.14 1.77 -8.11
N VAL A 262 3.36 3.08 -8.12
CA VAL A 262 3.58 3.90 -6.93
C VAL A 262 2.25 4.53 -6.53
N ILE A 263 1.77 4.21 -5.31
CA ILE A 263 0.50 4.71 -4.79
C ILE A 263 0.71 6.09 -4.16
N ILE A 264 0.28 7.13 -4.85
CA ILE A 264 0.35 8.51 -4.37
C ILE A 264 -0.95 8.93 -3.70
N GLY A 265 -0.90 9.96 -2.86
CA GLY A 265 -2.06 10.61 -2.25
C GLY A 265 -1.80 12.09 -2.03
N ALA A 266 -2.66 12.93 -2.56
CA ALA A 266 -2.56 14.38 -2.46
C ALA A 266 -3.79 14.99 -1.78
N THR A 267 -3.60 16.12 -1.09
CA THR A 267 -4.67 16.89 -0.48
C THR A 267 -4.92 18.24 -1.19
N THR A 268 -4.03 18.62 -2.11
CA THR A 268 -4.16 19.80 -2.96
C THR A 268 -3.85 19.44 -4.42
N MET A 269 -4.34 20.26 -5.35
CA MET A 269 -4.06 20.08 -6.78
C MET A 269 -2.57 20.25 -7.10
N ASP A 270 -1.88 21.15 -6.42
CA ASP A 270 -0.44 21.38 -6.60
C ASP A 270 0.37 20.14 -6.20
N GLN A 271 0.03 19.51 -5.06
CA GLN A 271 0.65 18.23 -4.67
C GLN A 271 0.39 17.14 -5.73
N LEU A 272 -0.86 17.00 -6.18
CA LEU A 272 -1.21 16.01 -7.19
C LEU A 272 -0.45 16.23 -8.50
N LYS A 273 -0.32 17.47 -8.93
CA LYS A 273 0.46 17.83 -10.13
C LYS A 273 1.93 17.50 -9.95
N THR A 274 2.55 17.91 -8.84
CA THR A 274 3.95 17.60 -8.51
C THR A 274 4.19 16.08 -8.51
N ASP A 275 3.31 15.32 -7.87
CA ASP A 275 3.44 13.87 -7.78
C ASP A 275 3.32 13.19 -9.17
N ILE A 276 2.37 13.63 -10.00
CA ILE A 276 2.21 13.10 -11.36
C ILE A 276 3.41 13.45 -12.26
N GLU A 277 3.92 14.69 -12.15
CA GLU A 277 5.08 15.15 -12.93
C GLU A 277 6.38 14.40 -12.60
N SER A 278 6.44 13.66 -11.49
CA SER A 278 7.61 12.85 -11.12
C SER A 278 8.01 11.82 -12.19
N VAL A 279 7.07 11.38 -13.03
CA VAL A 279 7.36 10.42 -14.12
C VAL A 279 8.28 11.01 -15.20
N HIS A 280 8.34 12.33 -15.30
CA HIS A 280 9.10 13.03 -16.34
C HIS A 280 10.54 13.39 -15.92
N ILE A 281 10.89 13.24 -14.63
CA ILE A 281 12.26 13.49 -14.19
C ILE A 281 13.14 12.26 -14.40
N ASN A 282 14.44 12.49 -14.53
CA ASN A 282 15.45 11.44 -14.56
C ASN A 282 16.34 11.55 -13.33
N LEU A 283 16.73 10.41 -12.78
CA LEU A 283 17.77 10.32 -11.76
C LEU A 283 19.02 9.77 -12.42
N SER A 284 20.15 10.51 -12.31
CA SER A 284 21.45 10.02 -12.79
C SER A 284 21.97 8.87 -11.93
N ASP A 285 22.91 8.10 -12.46
CA ASP A 285 23.58 7.04 -11.70
C ASP A 285 24.26 7.60 -10.44
N GLU A 286 24.78 8.84 -10.50
CA GLU A 286 25.35 9.53 -9.34
C GLU A 286 24.31 9.72 -8.22
N VAL A 287 23.11 10.23 -8.56
CA VAL A 287 22.02 10.40 -7.59
C VAL A 287 21.59 9.05 -6.98
N ILE A 288 21.45 8.01 -7.80
CA ILE A 288 21.09 6.67 -7.33
C ILE A 288 22.18 6.11 -6.39
N ASN A 289 23.45 6.28 -6.74
CA ASN A 289 24.56 5.84 -5.90
C ASN A 289 24.58 6.58 -4.56
N GLU A 290 24.41 7.90 -4.54
CA GLU A 290 24.33 8.69 -3.31
C GLU A 290 23.15 8.25 -2.41
N ILE A 291 21.99 8.00 -3.00
CA ILE A 291 20.82 7.44 -2.30
C ILE A 291 21.17 6.09 -1.66
N ASN A 292 21.86 5.22 -2.39
CA ASN A 292 22.25 3.90 -1.89
C ASN A 292 23.28 3.98 -0.76
N GLU A 293 24.22 4.95 -0.78
CA GLU A 293 25.17 5.17 0.32
C GLU A 293 24.44 5.59 1.61
N ILE A 294 23.40 6.43 1.52
CA ILE A 294 22.62 6.79 2.69
C ILE A 294 21.91 5.55 3.27
N GLN A 295 21.37 4.68 2.43
CA GLN A 295 20.73 3.44 2.88
C GLN A 295 21.70 2.50 3.62
N LYS A 296 22.98 2.49 3.25
CA LYS A 296 24.00 1.70 3.98
C LYS A 296 24.25 2.24 5.38
N ILE A 297 24.21 3.57 5.55
CA ILE A 297 24.43 4.24 6.85
C ILE A 297 23.17 4.14 7.73
N TYR A 298 21.99 4.31 7.14
CA TYR A 298 20.70 4.31 7.83
C TYR A 298 19.77 3.26 7.22
N PRO A 299 20.02 1.95 7.41
CA PRO A 299 19.22 0.90 6.80
C PRO A 299 17.78 0.88 7.38
N ASN A 300 16.80 1.10 6.52
CA ASN A 300 15.36 1.07 6.88
C ASN A 300 15.02 1.89 8.14
N PRO A 301 15.33 3.20 8.18
CA PRO A 301 15.21 3.97 9.42
C PRO A 301 13.77 4.20 9.88
N CYS A 302 12.78 3.98 9.01
CA CYS A 302 11.35 4.15 9.31
C CYS A 302 10.51 2.98 8.72
N PRO A 303 10.73 1.75 9.19
CA PRO A 303 10.06 0.56 8.66
C PRO A 303 8.57 0.51 8.93
#